data_9755a36cffd2999cb4cb35a11917ddef
#
_entry.id   9755a36cffd2999cb4cb35a11917ddef
#
_cell.length_a   1.000
_cell.length_b   1.000
_cell.length_c   1.000
_cell.angle_alpha   90.00
_cell.angle_beta   90.00
_cell.angle_gamma   90.00
#
_symmetry.space_group_name_H-M   'P 1'
#
loop_
_entity.id
_entity.type
_entity.pdbx_description
1 polymer ?
#
loop_
_entity_poly.entity_id
_entity_poly.type
_entity_poly.pdbx_seq_one_letter_code
_entity_poly.pdbx_strand_id
1 'polypeptide(L)' 'STKENEILGLELPTIKIPKGRVSQVMGLLNYIQTKFNIVELKISASEGSIKKDEYENKVKEALKQIGVDID' A
#
# COMPACT_ATOMS: atom_id res chain seq x y z
N SER A 1 -17.23 -17.94 21.94
CA SER A 1 -17.63 -18.11 20.56
C SER A 1 -16.45 -17.90 19.62
N THR A 2 -16.59 -18.39 18.40
CA THR A 2 -15.49 -18.34 17.44
C THR A 2 -15.15 -16.93 17.02
N LYS A 3 -16.09 -16.02 17.12
CA LYS A 3 -15.85 -14.64 16.70
C LYS A 3 -14.88 -13.90 17.61
N GLU A 4 -14.68 -14.39 18.81
CA GLU A 4 -13.74 -13.75 19.72
C GLU A 4 -12.29 -13.91 19.26
N ASN A 5 -12.03 -14.85 18.39
CA ASN A 5 -10.69 -15.11 17.87
C ASN A 5 -10.49 -14.53 16.49
N GLU A 6 -11.41 -13.70 16.03
CA GLU A 6 -11.33 -13.15 14.68
C GLU A 6 -11.30 -11.63 14.71
N ILE A 7 -10.51 -11.05 13.83
CA ILE A 7 -10.48 -9.61 13.65
C ILE A 7 -11.30 -9.32 12.40
N LEU A 8 -12.41 -8.62 12.58
CA LEU A 8 -13.35 -8.38 11.49
C LEU A 8 -13.02 -7.15 10.66
N GLY A 9 -12.16 -6.32 11.14
CA GLY A 9 -11.68 -5.17 10.40
C GLY A 9 -10.29 -4.85 10.89
N LEU A 10 -9.41 -4.44 9.98
CA LEU A 10 -8.03 -4.18 10.32
C LEU A 10 -7.67 -2.76 9.94
N GLU A 11 -7.19 -2.01 10.91
CA GLU A 11 -6.68 -0.66 10.64
C GLU A 11 -5.29 -0.54 11.25
N LEU A 12 -4.33 -0.24 10.40
CA LEU A 12 -2.96 -0.07 10.85
C LEU A 12 -2.58 1.40 10.79
N PRO A 13 -1.76 1.86 11.73
CA PRO A 13 -1.28 3.23 11.66
C PRO A 13 -0.33 3.41 10.48
N THR A 14 -0.01 4.67 10.19
CA THR A 14 1.03 4.93 9.20
C THR A 14 2.33 4.37 9.75
N ILE A 15 2.96 3.51 8.98
CA ILE A 15 4.21 2.89 9.40
C ILE A 15 5.33 3.32 8.49
N LYS A 16 6.51 3.40 9.06
CA LYS A 16 7.70 3.75 8.33
C LYS A 16 8.31 2.49 7.74
N ILE A 17 8.49 2.48 6.42
CA ILE A 17 9.02 1.31 5.75
C ILE A 17 10.54 1.41 5.70
N PRO A 18 11.26 0.50 6.35
CA PRO A 18 12.72 0.52 6.26
C PRO A 18 13.18 0.27 4.83
N LYS A 19 14.29 0.87 4.46
CA LYS A 19 14.83 0.65 3.13
C LYS A 19 15.17 -0.82 2.93
N GLY A 20 14.86 -1.33 1.75
CA GLY A 20 15.12 -2.72 1.43
C GLY A 20 14.08 -3.70 1.94
N ARG A 21 13.01 -3.20 2.56
CA ARG A 21 11.98 -4.07 3.12
C ARG A 21 10.66 -3.99 2.38
N VAL A 22 10.66 -3.42 1.17
CA VAL A 22 9.43 -3.26 0.41
C VAL A 22 8.81 -4.61 0.07
N SER A 23 9.63 -5.61 -0.23
CA SER A 23 9.10 -6.92 -0.57
C SER A 23 8.34 -7.55 0.58
N GLN A 24 8.77 -7.31 1.82
CA GLN A 24 8.02 -7.80 2.97
C GLN A 24 6.68 -7.10 3.11
N VAL A 25 6.65 -5.80 2.80
CA VAL A 25 5.38 -5.06 2.83
C VAL A 25 4.43 -5.62 1.78
N MET A 26 4.94 -5.93 0.59
CA MET A 26 4.12 -6.51 -0.46
C MET A 26 3.57 -7.87 -0.06
N GLY A 27 4.39 -8.68 0.61
CA GLY A 27 3.93 -9.96 1.11
C GLY A 27 2.81 -9.83 2.11
N LEU A 28 2.95 -8.83 3.00
CA LEU A 28 1.90 -8.57 3.98
C LEU A 28 0.60 -8.13 3.28
N LEU A 29 0.71 -7.26 2.30
CA LEU A 29 -0.47 -6.80 1.58
C LEU A 29 -1.16 -7.95 0.83
N ASN A 30 -0.38 -8.82 0.21
CA ASN A 30 -0.95 -9.99 -0.46
C ASN A 30 -1.70 -10.88 0.53
N TYR A 31 -1.12 -11.08 1.70
CA TYR A 31 -1.78 -11.88 2.71
C TYR A 31 -3.10 -11.24 3.15
N ILE A 32 -3.08 -9.92 3.39
CA ILE A 32 -4.28 -9.22 3.82
C ILE A 32 -5.38 -9.33 2.76
N GLN A 33 -5.02 -9.27 1.49
CA GLN A 33 -5.99 -9.38 0.41
C GLN A 33 -6.66 -10.75 0.35
N THR A 34 -6.02 -11.78 0.88
CA THR A 34 -6.66 -13.08 0.92
C THR A 34 -7.70 -13.18 2.02
N LYS A 35 -7.68 -12.25 2.97
CA LYS A 35 -8.57 -12.30 4.13
C LYS A 35 -9.66 -11.24 4.10
N PHE A 36 -9.47 -10.17 3.37
CA PHE A 36 -10.43 -9.06 3.33
C PHE A 36 -10.77 -8.72 1.88
N ASN A 37 -12.01 -8.34 1.67
CA ASN A 37 -12.48 -7.99 0.33
C ASN A 37 -12.04 -6.60 -0.11
N ILE A 38 -11.89 -5.69 0.85
CA ILE A 38 -11.52 -4.31 0.55
C ILE A 38 -10.25 -3.98 1.31
N VAL A 39 -9.21 -3.65 0.58
CA VAL A 39 -7.93 -3.27 1.19
C VAL A 39 -7.53 -1.91 0.62
N GLU A 40 -7.24 -0.98 1.52
CA GLU A 40 -6.84 0.36 1.13
C GLU A 40 -5.48 0.68 1.72
N LEU A 41 -4.69 1.42 0.98
CA LEU A 41 -3.32 1.74 1.38
C LEU A 41 -3.06 3.22 1.17
N LYS A 42 -2.47 3.85 2.16
CA LYS A 42 -2.03 5.24 2.05
C LYS A 42 -0.52 5.27 2.02
N ILE A 43 0.03 5.96 1.03
CA ILE A 43 1.48 6.09 0.89
C ILE A 43 1.87 7.54 1.09
N SER A 44 2.87 7.75 1.93
CA SER A 44 3.42 9.07 2.16
C SER A 44 4.94 8.97 2.11
N ALA A 45 5.55 9.89 1.41
CA ALA A 45 7.01 9.91 1.27
C ALA A 45 7.54 11.30 1.55
N SER A 46 8.68 11.36 2.23
CA SER A 46 9.28 12.63 2.59
C SER A 46 10.80 12.46 2.68
N GLU A 47 11.49 13.59 2.83
CA GLU A 47 12.95 13.62 2.94
C GLU A 47 13.64 13.09 1.70
N GLY A 48 13.13 13.49 0.55
CA GLY A 48 13.69 13.10 -0.73
C GLY A 48 12.96 13.86 -1.80
N SER A 49 13.26 13.54 -3.05
CA SER A 49 12.60 14.24 -4.15
C SER A 49 12.62 13.37 -5.40
N ILE A 50 11.66 13.63 -6.26
CA ILE A 50 11.64 13.07 -7.60
C ILE A 50 11.33 14.22 -8.56
N LYS A 51 11.75 14.06 -9.81
CA LYS A 51 11.45 15.07 -10.80
C LYS A 51 10.01 14.94 -11.26
N LYS A 52 9.46 16.05 -11.76
CA LYS A 52 8.08 16.04 -12.18
C LYS A 52 7.82 15.05 -13.30
N ASP A 53 8.75 14.92 -14.24
CA ASP A 53 8.57 13.97 -15.31
C ASP A 53 8.69 12.52 -14.81
N GLU A 54 9.50 12.29 -13.79
CA GLU A 54 9.55 10.96 -13.18
C GLU A 54 8.24 10.63 -12.49
N TYR A 55 7.64 11.61 -11.83
CA TYR A 55 6.33 11.40 -11.22
C TYR A 55 5.31 11.00 -12.29
N GLU A 56 5.28 11.75 -13.40
CA GLU A 56 4.31 11.46 -14.44
C GLU A 56 4.55 10.10 -15.11
N ASN A 57 5.81 9.78 -15.37
CA ASN A 57 6.12 8.59 -16.14
C ASN A 57 6.22 7.33 -15.31
N LYS A 58 6.53 7.44 -14.03
CA LYS A 58 6.72 6.25 -13.21
C LYS A 58 5.62 6.06 -12.19
N VAL A 59 5.25 7.13 -11.48
CA VAL A 59 4.26 6.98 -10.43
C VAL A 59 2.85 6.93 -11.01
N LYS A 60 2.47 7.92 -11.80
CA LYS A 60 1.12 7.95 -12.35
C LYS A 60 0.87 6.81 -13.32
N GLU A 61 1.87 6.47 -14.13
CA GLU A 61 1.71 5.35 -15.06
C GLU A 61 1.55 4.03 -14.33
N ALA A 62 2.33 3.83 -13.28
CA ALA A 62 2.20 2.60 -12.50
C ALA A 62 0.82 2.48 -11.88
N LEU A 63 0.28 3.60 -11.38
CA LEU A 63 -1.05 3.58 -10.80
C LEU A 63 -2.12 3.30 -11.85
N LYS A 64 -1.97 3.86 -13.05
CA LYS A 64 -2.92 3.56 -14.11
C LYS A 64 -2.91 2.09 -14.48
N GLN A 65 -1.74 1.47 -14.47
CA GLN A 65 -1.63 0.06 -14.81
C GLN A 65 -2.34 -0.84 -13.82
N ILE A 66 -2.48 -0.41 -12.60
CA ILE A 66 -3.21 -1.19 -11.60
C ILE A 66 -4.65 -0.71 -11.45
N GLY A 67 -5.10 0.18 -12.32
CA GLY A 67 -6.48 0.60 -12.33
C GLY A 67 -6.80 1.80 -11.44
N VAL A 68 -5.78 2.54 -11.02
CA VAL A 68 -5.97 3.70 -10.15
C VAL A 68 -5.72 4.98 -10.94
N ASP A 69 -6.68 5.88 -10.90
CA ASP A 69 -6.57 7.16 -11.59
C ASP A 69 -6.57 8.28 -10.55
N ILE A 70 -5.43 8.91 -10.39
CA ILE A 70 -5.26 9.95 -9.37
C ILE A 70 -5.10 11.34 -9.96
N ASP A 71 -5.66 11.66 -11.04
CA ASP A 71 -5.44 12.92 -11.68
C ASP A 71 -5.93 14.22 -11.08
#